data_21b47e43ad9df8560d05d939c697b673
#
_entry.id   21b47e43ad9df8560d05d939c697b673
#
_cell.length_a   1.000
_cell.length_b   1.000
_cell.length_c   1.000
_cell.angle_alpha   90.00
_cell.angle_beta   90.00
_cell.angle_gamma   90.00
#
_symmetry.space_group_name_H-M   'P 1'
#
loop_
_entity.id
_entity.type
_entity.pdbx_description
1 polymer ?
#
loop_
_entity_poly.entity_id
_entity_poly.type
_entity_poly.pdbx_seq_one_letter_code
_entity_poly.pdbx_strand_id
1 'polypeptide(L)'
;MKGIIIASFGSIYQDAVEKSIGSIEKKVRSMYSDMEVRRVFLSDALVEKWNEKYNEQISSFTEAMQDFARLGIDEVYIQPVTLVADQCYQQMRKQALKFLHSNEYGFNQVNIGKPLLTSLGVKNYADDYEATLESIVRHVNTKALNKSVVLMANGQNQLEFSTLQLKAMYGAAPNVVVFTTNGFPTFKQALTLLDRMGHKDLLVVPLALIGSTHLMDYLGGERSDSIYALLAEEGYNVDIWNEGLGENPYVQDLFLKHLGQAIRMSDRKRPMPRESVKPVMTNSRMEAQGMIS
;
A
#
# COMPACT_ATOMS: atom_id res chain seq x y z
N MET A 1 14.20 14.90 13.55
CA MET A 1 14.09 14.92 12.06
C MET A 1 13.05 13.88 11.63
N LYS A 2 12.45 14.05 10.42
CA LYS A 2 11.40 13.15 9.92
C LYS A 2 11.89 12.30 8.75
N GLY A 3 11.46 11.04 8.70
CA GLY A 3 11.78 10.12 7.62
C GLY A 3 10.57 9.31 7.15
N ILE A 4 10.58 8.92 5.87
CA ILE A 4 9.56 8.09 5.26
C ILE A 4 10.21 6.82 4.70
N ILE A 5 9.64 5.68 5.03
CA ILE A 5 10.01 4.38 4.44
C ILE A 5 8.89 3.93 3.50
N ILE A 6 9.22 3.69 2.24
CA ILE A 6 8.36 3.05 1.25
C ILE A 6 8.71 1.56 1.25
N ALA A 7 7.85 0.75 1.86
CA ALA A 7 8.12 -0.66 2.11
C ALA A 7 7.29 -1.55 1.17
N SER A 8 7.95 -2.33 0.31
CA SER A 8 7.32 -3.29 -0.60
C SER A 8 7.94 -4.68 -0.42
N PHE A 9 7.26 -5.73 -0.85
CA PHE A 9 7.83 -7.09 -0.85
C PHE A 9 9.14 -7.15 -1.64
N GLY A 10 9.21 -6.40 -2.75
CA GLY A 10 10.35 -6.35 -3.65
C GLY A 10 10.17 -7.20 -4.92
N SER A 11 11.11 -7.05 -5.84
CA SER A 11 11.22 -7.83 -7.08
C SER A 11 12.63 -7.71 -7.64
N ILE A 12 13.04 -8.68 -8.47
CA ILE A 12 14.32 -8.64 -9.21
C ILE A 12 14.20 -8.04 -10.61
N TYR A 13 13.04 -7.53 -10.98
CA TYR A 13 12.77 -6.91 -12.29
C TYR A 13 12.81 -5.39 -12.14
N GLN A 14 13.97 -4.79 -12.41
CA GLN A 14 14.22 -3.36 -12.16
C GLN A 14 13.21 -2.46 -12.86
N ASP A 15 12.98 -2.66 -14.16
CA ASP A 15 12.04 -1.83 -14.92
C ASP A 15 10.63 -1.84 -14.33
N ALA A 16 10.15 -3.01 -13.89
CA ALA A 16 8.84 -3.15 -13.28
C ALA A 16 8.78 -2.49 -11.89
N VAL A 17 9.85 -2.58 -11.10
CA VAL A 17 9.98 -1.88 -9.81
C VAL A 17 9.98 -0.37 -10.03
N GLU A 18 10.75 0.15 -10.99
CA GLU A 18 10.84 1.59 -11.24
C GLU A 18 9.51 2.18 -11.75
N LYS A 19 8.81 1.47 -12.64
CA LYS A 19 7.50 1.88 -13.14
C LYS A 19 6.41 1.86 -12.06
N SER A 20 6.50 0.96 -11.09
CA SER A 20 5.53 0.80 -10.00
C SER A 20 5.95 1.50 -8.71
N ILE A 21 6.79 0.86 -7.90
CA ILE A 21 7.21 1.37 -6.58
C ILE A 21 8.04 2.65 -6.72
N GLY A 22 8.92 2.72 -7.72
CA GLY A 22 9.71 3.92 -8.02
C GLY A 22 8.84 5.13 -8.37
N SER A 23 7.72 4.92 -9.08
CA SER A 23 6.76 6.00 -9.39
C SER A 23 6.05 6.51 -8.13
N ILE A 24 5.68 5.63 -7.18
CA ILE A 24 5.14 6.02 -5.88
C ILE A 24 6.19 6.79 -5.08
N GLU A 25 7.43 6.29 -5.03
CA GLU A 25 8.53 6.96 -4.35
C GLU A 25 8.79 8.37 -4.89
N LYS A 26 8.81 8.55 -6.22
CA LYS A 26 8.97 9.87 -6.85
C LYS A 26 7.89 10.85 -6.42
N LYS A 27 6.63 10.42 -6.38
CA LYS A 27 5.52 11.24 -5.89
C LYS A 27 5.70 11.60 -4.41
N VAL A 28 6.09 10.63 -3.57
CA VAL A 28 6.35 10.86 -2.13
C VAL A 28 7.47 11.87 -1.93
N ARG A 29 8.61 11.71 -2.62
CA ARG A 29 9.74 12.66 -2.55
C ARG A 29 9.35 14.07 -3.00
N SER A 30 8.51 14.19 -4.02
CA SER A 30 8.00 15.48 -4.48
C SER A 30 7.06 16.14 -3.47
N MET A 31 6.23 15.35 -2.78
CA MET A 31 5.23 15.86 -1.82
C MET A 31 5.84 16.17 -0.43
N TYR A 32 6.89 15.45 -0.03
CA TYR A 32 7.54 15.54 1.28
C TYR A 32 9.04 15.80 1.11
N SER A 33 9.37 16.89 0.43
CA SER A 33 10.76 17.25 0.08
C SER A 33 11.65 17.61 1.29
N ASP A 34 11.06 17.88 2.45
CA ASP A 34 11.70 18.16 3.73
C ASP A 34 11.97 16.90 4.58
N MET A 35 11.56 15.72 4.09
CA MET A 35 11.76 14.45 4.79
C MET A 35 12.75 13.56 4.04
N GLU A 36 13.54 12.78 4.79
CA GLU A 36 14.35 11.72 4.20
C GLU A 36 13.45 10.56 3.75
N VAL A 37 13.57 10.13 2.49
CA VAL A 37 12.73 9.05 1.93
C VAL A 37 13.63 7.87 1.55
N ARG A 38 13.27 6.66 2.01
CA ARG A 38 13.95 5.40 1.69
C ARG A 38 12.97 4.38 1.13
N ARG A 39 13.32 3.76 0.01
CA ARG A 39 12.68 2.56 -0.51
C ARG A 39 13.35 1.34 0.09
N VAL A 40 12.56 0.37 0.55
CA VAL A 40 13.06 -0.89 1.09
C VAL A 40 12.31 -2.09 0.52
N PHE A 41 12.99 -3.23 0.48
CA PHE A 41 12.34 -4.52 0.27
C PHE A 41 12.16 -5.24 1.61
N LEU A 42 10.99 -5.88 1.75
CA LEU A 42 10.63 -6.65 2.94
C LEU A 42 11.17 -8.09 2.89
N SER A 43 11.60 -8.56 1.72
CA SER A 43 12.20 -9.87 1.52
C SER A 43 13.72 -9.74 1.47
N ASP A 44 14.41 -10.24 2.51
CA ASP A 44 15.88 -10.21 2.57
C ASP A 44 16.50 -10.94 1.36
N ALA A 45 15.90 -12.07 0.93
CA ALA A 45 16.35 -12.78 -0.26
C ALA A 45 16.25 -11.96 -1.55
N LEU A 46 15.28 -11.04 -1.65
CA LEU A 46 15.18 -10.14 -2.80
C LEU A 46 16.13 -8.95 -2.67
N VAL A 47 16.44 -8.49 -1.46
CA VAL A 47 17.51 -7.50 -1.21
C VAL A 47 18.85 -8.04 -1.70
N GLU A 48 19.22 -9.26 -1.27
CA GLU A 48 20.47 -9.91 -1.68
C GLU A 48 20.55 -10.04 -3.21
N LYS A 49 19.53 -10.64 -3.84
CA LYS A 49 19.48 -10.84 -5.30
C LYS A 49 19.52 -9.53 -6.09
N TRP A 50 18.86 -8.48 -5.58
CA TRP A 50 18.90 -7.16 -6.21
C TRP A 50 20.30 -6.56 -6.15
N ASN A 51 20.91 -6.56 -4.96
CA ASN A 51 22.22 -5.97 -4.73
C ASN A 51 23.35 -6.75 -5.43
N GLU A 52 23.17 -8.05 -5.67
CA GLU A 52 24.08 -8.84 -6.53
C GLU A 52 23.93 -8.51 -8.02
N LYS A 53 22.71 -8.21 -8.45
CA LYS A 53 22.38 -8.04 -9.87
C LYS A 53 22.58 -6.61 -10.37
N TYR A 54 22.34 -5.62 -9.52
CA TYR A 54 22.33 -4.21 -9.89
C TYR A 54 23.34 -3.39 -9.08
N ASN A 55 23.87 -2.32 -9.70
CA ASN A 55 24.80 -1.40 -9.01
C ASN A 55 24.07 -0.50 -7.98
N GLU A 56 22.75 -0.39 -8.08
CA GLU A 56 21.93 0.33 -7.09
C GLU A 56 21.70 -0.57 -5.89
N GLN A 57 22.12 -0.10 -4.72
CA GLN A 57 21.91 -0.83 -3.46
C GLN A 57 20.55 -0.51 -2.87
N ILE A 58 19.78 -1.56 -2.58
CA ILE A 58 18.54 -1.44 -1.84
C ILE A 58 18.72 -2.00 -0.42
N SER A 59 18.12 -1.34 0.56
CA SER A 59 18.20 -1.79 1.96
C SER A 59 17.03 -2.71 2.32
N SER A 60 17.27 -3.59 3.27
CA SER A 60 16.22 -4.24 4.03
C SER A 60 15.52 -3.21 4.94
N PHE A 61 14.35 -3.58 5.46
CA PHE A 61 13.62 -2.73 6.41
C PHE A 61 14.43 -2.43 7.67
N THR A 62 15.14 -3.43 8.20
CA THR A 62 15.97 -3.30 9.41
C THR A 62 17.13 -2.33 9.18
N GLU A 63 17.85 -2.46 8.08
CA GLU A 63 18.97 -1.56 7.74
C GLU A 63 18.50 -0.13 7.58
N ALA A 64 17.38 0.10 6.90
CA ALA A 64 16.84 1.46 6.73
C ALA A 64 16.44 2.10 8.06
N MET A 65 15.85 1.36 8.99
CA MET A 65 15.53 1.86 10.33
C MET A 65 16.80 2.20 11.12
N GLN A 66 17.84 1.36 11.05
CA GLN A 66 19.13 1.64 11.69
C GLN A 66 19.82 2.87 11.09
N ASP A 67 19.75 3.04 9.76
CA ASP A 67 20.27 4.22 9.08
C ASP A 67 19.55 5.48 9.52
N PHE A 68 18.23 5.44 9.64
CA PHE A 68 17.45 6.56 10.13
C PHE A 68 17.86 6.96 11.56
N ALA A 69 18.07 5.97 12.44
CA ALA A 69 18.57 6.25 13.78
C ALA A 69 19.94 6.91 13.76
N ARG A 70 20.88 6.44 12.91
CA ARG A 70 22.22 7.03 12.74
C ARG A 70 22.17 8.46 12.19
N LEU A 71 21.19 8.78 11.36
CA LEU A 71 20.96 10.12 10.81
C LEU A 71 20.24 11.07 11.80
N GLY A 72 19.89 10.59 13.00
CA GLY A 72 19.15 11.37 14.00
C GLY A 72 17.70 11.63 13.61
N ILE A 73 17.13 10.79 12.75
CA ILE A 73 15.70 10.78 12.44
C ILE A 73 14.97 10.11 13.58
N ASP A 74 14.06 10.83 14.21
CA ASP A 74 13.33 10.42 15.41
C ASP A 74 11.82 10.21 15.19
N GLU A 75 11.31 10.68 14.05
CA GLU A 75 9.93 10.47 13.61
C GLU A 75 9.91 9.72 12.27
N VAL A 76 9.39 8.49 12.26
CA VAL A 76 9.36 7.65 11.07
C VAL A 76 7.93 7.35 10.63
N TYR A 77 7.66 7.51 9.35
CA TYR A 77 6.42 7.17 8.68
C TYR A 77 6.66 6.06 7.68
N ILE A 78 5.99 4.94 7.84
CA ILE A 78 6.16 3.77 6.98
C ILE A 78 4.93 3.64 6.11
N GLN A 79 5.09 3.73 4.78
CA GLN A 79 4.03 3.40 3.84
C GLN A 79 4.28 2.00 3.27
N PRO A 80 3.49 0.99 3.70
CA PRO A 80 3.51 -0.31 3.05
C PRO A 80 2.88 -0.19 1.66
N VAL A 81 3.63 -0.56 0.64
CA VAL A 81 3.15 -0.69 -0.73
C VAL A 81 2.83 -2.16 -0.98
N THR A 82 1.71 -2.59 -0.42
CA THR A 82 1.15 -3.95 -0.48
C THR A 82 -0.35 -3.89 -0.73
N LEU A 83 -0.92 -4.93 -1.33
CA LEU A 83 -2.36 -5.00 -1.56
C LEU A 83 -3.13 -5.18 -0.25
N VAL A 84 -2.66 -6.05 0.60
CA VAL A 84 -3.34 -6.52 1.82
C VAL A 84 -2.38 -6.59 2.99
N ALA A 85 -2.92 -6.75 4.20
CA ALA A 85 -2.15 -6.91 5.43
C ALA A 85 -1.66 -8.36 5.61
N ASP A 86 -0.83 -8.82 4.68
CA ASP A 86 -0.26 -10.17 4.63
C ASP A 86 0.78 -10.44 5.72
N GLN A 87 1.41 -11.62 5.67
CA GLN A 87 2.45 -12.01 6.62
C GLN A 87 3.65 -11.05 6.61
N CYS A 88 4.09 -10.59 5.44
CA CYS A 88 5.22 -9.67 5.33
C CYS A 88 4.90 -8.32 5.97
N TYR A 89 3.69 -7.79 5.75
CA TYR A 89 3.21 -6.60 6.43
C TYR A 89 3.19 -6.78 7.96
N GLN A 90 2.69 -7.93 8.46
CA GLN A 90 2.64 -8.18 9.90
C GLN A 90 4.04 -8.30 10.52
N GLN A 91 5.00 -8.90 9.81
CA GLN A 91 6.40 -8.98 10.24
C GLN A 91 7.05 -7.58 10.29
N MET A 92 6.90 -6.79 9.24
CA MET A 92 7.37 -5.40 9.20
C MET A 92 6.78 -4.58 10.35
N ARG A 93 5.47 -4.71 10.61
CA ARG A 93 4.80 -4.02 11.71
C ARG A 93 5.38 -4.40 13.07
N LYS A 94 5.65 -5.70 13.30
CA LYS A 94 6.29 -6.18 14.53
C LYS A 94 7.71 -5.61 14.70
N GLN A 95 8.48 -5.57 13.61
CA GLN A 95 9.83 -4.97 13.63
C GLN A 95 9.76 -3.46 13.91
N ALA A 96 8.88 -2.73 13.25
CA ALA A 96 8.68 -1.30 13.48
C ALA A 96 8.37 -0.98 14.96
N LEU A 97 7.52 -1.78 15.61
CA LEU A 97 7.21 -1.63 17.02
C LEU A 97 8.40 -1.94 17.94
N LYS A 98 9.26 -2.91 17.58
CA LYS A 98 10.50 -3.18 18.32
C LYS A 98 11.44 -1.96 18.27
N PHE A 99 11.60 -1.33 17.11
CA PHE A 99 12.40 -0.12 16.98
C PHE A 99 11.84 1.03 17.81
N LEU A 100 10.53 1.25 17.80
CA LEU A 100 9.87 2.29 18.60
C LEU A 100 10.07 2.10 20.11
N HIS A 101 10.02 0.86 20.59
CA HIS A 101 10.13 0.55 22.02
C HIS A 101 11.57 0.28 22.50
N SER A 102 12.53 0.31 21.60
CA SER A 102 13.95 0.17 21.96
C SER A 102 14.53 1.51 22.36
N ASN A 103 15.16 1.56 23.53
CA ASN A 103 15.94 2.74 23.98
C ASN A 103 17.22 2.95 23.17
N GLU A 104 17.63 1.98 22.36
CA GLU A 104 18.86 2.01 21.57
C GLU A 104 18.77 3.00 20.39
N TYR A 105 17.59 3.10 19.74
CA TYR A 105 17.46 3.81 18.46
C TYR A 105 16.89 5.21 18.58
N GLY A 106 16.32 5.59 19.72
CA GLY A 106 15.88 6.97 20.00
C GLY A 106 14.69 7.47 19.18
N PHE A 107 13.87 6.55 18.61
CA PHE A 107 12.66 6.95 17.90
C PHE A 107 11.59 7.44 18.86
N ASN A 108 11.15 8.68 18.66
CA ASN A 108 10.01 9.27 19.39
C ASN A 108 8.68 8.78 18.83
N GLN A 109 8.65 8.43 17.53
CA GLN A 109 7.45 8.05 16.84
C GLN A 109 7.71 7.19 15.62
N VAL A 110 6.93 6.10 15.50
CA VAL A 110 6.86 5.26 14.30
C VAL A 110 5.39 5.05 13.94
N ASN A 111 4.95 5.58 12.80
CA ASN A 111 3.58 5.42 12.30
C ASN A 111 3.58 4.62 11.02
N ILE A 112 2.61 3.72 10.91
CA ILE A 112 2.49 2.82 9.76
C ILE A 112 1.20 3.16 9.02
N GLY A 113 1.34 3.45 7.73
CA GLY A 113 0.22 3.59 6.79
C GLY A 113 -0.49 2.26 6.54
N LYS A 114 -1.55 2.32 5.76
CA LYS A 114 -2.37 1.15 5.45
C LYS A 114 -1.93 0.50 4.15
N PRO A 115 -2.09 -0.84 4.00
CA PRO A 115 -2.18 -1.52 2.71
C PRO A 115 -3.31 -0.96 1.85
N LEU A 116 -3.36 -1.36 0.57
CA LEU A 116 -4.35 -0.85 -0.38
C LEU A 116 -5.78 -1.26 0.01
N LEU A 117 -6.00 -2.53 0.33
CA LEU A 117 -7.31 -3.10 0.70
C LEU A 117 -7.38 -3.29 2.22
N THR A 118 -7.98 -2.34 2.93
CA THR A 118 -8.02 -2.38 4.41
C THR A 118 -9.35 -1.92 4.98
N SER A 119 -9.87 -0.76 4.59
CA SER A 119 -11.07 -0.15 5.19
C SER A 119 -12.32 -0.43 4.37
N LEU A 120 -13.41 -0.81 5.05
CA LEU A 120 -14.73 -1.08 4.46
C LEU A 120 -15.63 0.16 4.41
N GLY A 121 -15.11 1.36 4.62
CA GLY A 121 -15.92 2.57 4.58
C GLY A 121 -16.86 2.75 5.79
N VAL A 122 -16.49 2.22 6.95
CA VAL A 122 -17.32 2.32 8.15
C VAL A 122 -17.07 3.66 8.86
N LYS A 123 -18.14 4.33 9.28
CA LYS A 123 -18.10 5.65 9.93
C LYS A 123 -17.52 6.73 8.99
N ASN A 124 -16.42 7.37 9.40
CA ASN A 124 -15.77 8.46 8.67
C ASN A 124 -14.55 7.99 7.84
N TYR A 125 -14.35 6.68 7.71
CA TYR A 125 -13.26 6.14 6.90
C TYR A 125 -13.74 5.91 5.46
N ALA A 126 -12.91 6.27 4.50
CA ALA A 126 -13.16 5.94 3.09
C ALA A 126 -13.15 4.42 2.89
N ASP A 127 -13.92 3.96 1.92
CA ASP A 127 -13.90 2.57 1.47
C ASP A 127 -12.70 2.37 0.55
N ASP A 128 -11.71 1.60 1.02
CA ASP A 128 -10.49 1.37 0.26
C ASP A 128 -10.73 0.37 -0.90
N TYR A 129 -11.72 -0.52 -0.77
CA TYR A 129 -12.08 -1.48 -1.82
C TYR A 129 -12.77 -0.79 -2.99
N GLU A 130 -13.78 0.04 -2.71
CA GLU A 130 -14.46 0.83 -3.75
C GLU A 130 -13.48 1.78 -4.44
N ALA A 131 -12.67 2.52 -3.68
CA ALA A 131 -11.67 3.42 -4.24
C ALA A 131 -10.64 2.70 -5.12
N THR A 132 -10.26 1.46 -4.76
CA THR A 132 -9.36 0.64 -5.58
C THR A 132 -10.03 0.18 -6.87
N LEU A 133 -11.29 -0.31 -6.81
CA LEU A 133 -12.05 -0.70 -8.00
C LEU A 133 -12.22 0.48 -8.94
N GLU A 134 -12.64 1.63 -8.45
CA GLU A 134 -12.80 2.87 -9.25
C GLU A 134 -11.46 3.27 -9.89
N SER A 135 -10.36 3.18 -9.16
CA SER A 135 -9.03 3.49 -9.67
C SER A 135 -8.60 2.54 -10.80
N ILE A 136 -8.89 1.25 -10.66
CA ILE A 136 -8.60 0.26 -11.71
C ILE A 136 -9.47 0.52 -12.93
N VAL A 137 -10.79 0.58 -12.76
CA VAL A 137 -11.72 0.79 -13.87
C VAL A 137 -11.42 2.09 -14.62
N ARG A 138 -11.18 3.17 -13.89
CA ARG A 138 -10.81 4.46 -14.50
C ARG A 138 -9.54 4.36 -15.33
N HIS A 139 -8.54 3.62 -14.88
CA HIS A 139 -7.27 3.47 -15.58
C HIS A 139 -7.42 2.60 -16.83
N VAL A 140 -8.08 1.45 -16.73
CA VAL A 140 -8.25 0.56 -17.88
C VAL A 140 -9.23 1.10 -18.90
N ASN A 141 -10.28 1.82 -18.50
CA ASN A 141 -11.23 2.44 -19.42
C ASN A 141 -10.62 3.54 -20.29
N THR A 142 -9.52 4.13 -19.87
CA THR A 142 -8.78 5.06 -20.72
C THR A 142 -8.10 4.38 -21.92
N LYS A 143 -7.85 3.06 -21.82
CA LYS A 143 -7.07 2.28 -22.79
C LYS A 143 -7.86 1.15 -23.47
N ALA A 144 -8.94 0.64 -22.84
CA ALA A 144 -9.71 -0.52 -23.30
C ALA A 144 -11.22 -0.33 -23.08
N LEU A 145 -11.86 0.36 -24.02
CA LEU A 145 -13.31 0.59 -24.02
C LEU A 145 -14.10 -0.70 -24.30
N ASN A 146 -15.22 -0.90 -23.58
CA ASN A 146 -16.26 -1.93 -23.80
C ASN A 146 -15.89 -3.39 -23.51
N LYS A 147 -14.95 -3.66 -22.57
CA LYS A 147 -14.64 -5.04 -22.13
C LYS A 147 -15.05 -5.24 -20.68
N SER A 148 -15.44 -6.46 -20.32
CA SER A 148 -15.50 -6.85 -18.92
C SER A 148 -14.09 -7.02 -18.37
N VAL A 149 -13.88 -6.55 -17.15
CA VAL A 149 -12.56 -6.61 -16.48
C VAL A 149 -12.53 -7.82 -15.57
N VAL A 150 -11.52 -8.65 -15.74
CA VAL A 150 -11.28 -9.82 -14.89
C VAL A 150 -10.04 -9.57 -14.05
N LEU A 151 -10.22 -9.35 -12.76
CA LEU A 151 -9.14 -9.14 -11.81
C LEU A 151 -8.62 -10.48 -11.30
N MET A 152 -7.39 -10.82 -11.64
CA MET A 152 -6.74 -12.05 -11.22
C MET A 152 -5.77 -11.81 -10.08
N ALA A 153 -6.05 -12.43 -8.92
CA ALA A 153 -5.17 -12.41 -7.76
C ALA A 153 -4.43 -13.74 -7.61
N ASN A 154 -3.22 -13.67 -7.09
CA ASN A 154 -2.47 -14.83 -6.63
C ASN A 154 -2.37 -14.79 -5.10
N GLY A 155 -2.68 -15.91 -4.43
CA GLY A 155 -2.49 -16.03 -2.99
C GLY A 155 -3.74 -16.32 -2.18
N GLN A 156 -3.55 -16.34 -0.86
CA GLN A 156 -4.50 -16.88 0.11
C GLN A 156 -5.35 -15.83 0.84
N ASN A 157 -5.33 -14.57 0.40
CA ASN A 157 -6.06 -13.47 1.05
C ASN A 157 -7.55 -13.48 0.65
N GLN A 158 -8.24 -14.55 1.00
CA GLN A 158 -9.59 -14.85 0.54
C GLN A 158 -10.62 -13.82 0.99
N LEU A 159 -10.48 -13.27 2.20
CA LEU A 159 -11.41 -12.29 2.73
C LEU A 159 -11.37 -11.00 1.92
N GLU A 160 -10.18 -10.48 1.65
CA GLU A 160 -9.99 -9.24 0.92
C GLU A 160 -10.47 -9.35 -0.53
N PHE A 161 -10.14 -10.44 -1.22
CA PHE A 161 -10.55 -10.62 -2.61
C PHE A 161 -12.04 -10.94 -2.74
N SER A 162 -12.63 -11.68 -1.79
CA SER A 162 -14.09 -11.88 -1.72
C SER A 162 -14.82 -10.56 -1.47
N THR A 163 -14.29 -9.73 -0.59
CA THR A 163 -14.83 -8.41 -0.31
C THR A 163 -14.75 -7.54 -1.56
N LEU A 164 -13.62 -7.55 -2.27
CA LEU A 164 -13.46 -6.82 -3.53
C LEU A 164 -14.48 -7.26 -4.57
N GLN A 165 -14.71 -8.59 -4.71
CA GLN A 165 -15.76 -9.13 -5.59
C GLN A 165 -17.16 -8.65 -5.18
N LEU A 166 -17.50 -8.70 -3.90
CA LEU A 166 -18.80 -8.22 -3.41
C LEU A 166 -18.99 -6.73 -3.70
N LYS A 167 -17.97 -5.88 -3.47
CA LYS A 167 -18.02 -4.46 -3.78
C LYS A 167 -18.17 -4.20 -5.29
N ALA A 168 -17.52 -4.99 -6.13
CA ALA A 168 -17.71 -4.93 -7.58
C ALA A 168 -19.17 -5.21 -7.96
N MET A 169 -19.75 -6.30 -7.46
CA MET A 169 -21.12 -6.73 -7.79
C MET A 169 -22.21 -5.75 -7.33
N TYR A 170 -22.04 -5.15 -6.15
CA TYR A 170 -23.09 -4.36 -5.51
C TYR A 170 -22.96 -2.84 -5.71
N GLY A 171 -22.02 -2.36 -6.49
CA GLY A 171 -21.97 -0.93 -6.68
C GLY A 171 -20.89 -0.37 -7.60
N ALA A 172 -19.64 -0.50 -7.22
CA ALA A 172 -18.60 0.34 -7.80
C ALA A 172 -18.20 -0.06 -9.24
N ALA A 173 -18.38 -1.33 -9.63
CA ALA A 173 -17.89 -1.83 -10.91
C ALA A 173 -18.61 -3.11 -11.36
N PRO A 174 -19.86 -3.03 -11.84
CA PRO A 174 -20.71 -4.22 -12.13
C PRO A 174 -20.18 -5.10 -13.28
N ASN A 175 -19.26 -4.58 -14.10
CA ASN A 175 -18.58 -5.31 -15.16
C ASN A 175 -17.20 -5.86 -14.74
N VAL A 176 -16.90 -5.88 -13.46
CA VAL A 176 -15.65 -6.43 -12.90
C VAL A 176 -15.91 -7.74 -12.20
N VAL A 177 -15.10 -8.75 -12.51
CA VAL A 177 -15.09 -10.06 -11.85
C VAL A 177 -13.72 -10.29 -11.23
N VAL A 178 -13.69 -10.79 -9.99
CA VAL A 178 -12.45 -11.10 -9.27
C VAL A 178 -12.34 -12.61 -9.08
N PHE A 179 -11.16 -13.17 -9.28
CA PHE A 179 -10.86 -14.54 -8.87
C PHE A 179 -9.42 -14.69 -8.38
N THR A 180 -9.16 -15.79 -7.68
CA THR A 180 -7.84 -16.16 -7.23
C THR A 180 -7.40 -17.47 -7.84
N THR A 181 -6.11 -17.64 -8.09
CA THR A 181 -5.55 -18.87 -8.65
C THR A 181 -5.55 -20.02 -7.65
N ASN A 182 -5.41 -19.72 -6.35
CA ASN A 182 -5.25 -20.71 -5.28
C ASN A 182 -6.16 -20.42 -4.08
N GLY A 183 -7.39 -19.97 -4.32
CA GLY A 183 -8.25 -19.59 -3.20
C GLY A 183 -9.67 -19.26 -3.61
N PHE A 184 -10.26 -18.28 -2.94
CA PHE A 184 -11.61 -17.81 -3.15
C PHE A 184 -11.61 -16.29 -3.36
N PRO A 185 -12.39 -15.73 -4.32
CA PRO A 185 -13.27 -16.40 -5.29
C PRO A 185 -12.51 -17.32 -6.27
N THR A 186 -13.11 -18.45 -6.62
CA THR A 186 -12.48 -19.41 -7.54
C THR A 186 -12.66 -19.03 -9.00
N PHE A 187 -11.85 -19.58 -9.90
CA PHE A 187 -11.99 -19.43 -11.34
C PHE A 187 -13.38 -19.88 -11.83
N LYS A 188 -13.90 -21.01 -11.33
CA LYS A 188 -15.25 -21.52 -11.66
C LYS A 188 -16.36 -20.51 -11.28
N GLN A 189 -16.23 -19.83 -10.16
CA GLN A 189 -17.20 -18.80 -9.75
C GLN A 189 -17.11 -17.57 -10.66
N ALA A 190 -15.89 -17.18 -11.06
CA ALA A 190 -15.70 -16.13 -12.03
C ALA A 190 -16.37 -16.44 -13.37
N LEU A 191 -16.20 -17.65 -13.92
CA LEU A 191 -16.89 -18.10 -15.13
C LEU A 191 -18.41 -17.99 -14.99
N THR A 192 -18.97 -18.45 -13.86
CA THR A 192 -20.42 -18.35 -13.60
C THR A 192 -20.92 -16.90 -13.61
N LEU A 193 -20.12 -15.95 -13.12
CA LEU A 193 -20.46 -14.52 -13.13
C LEU A 193 -20.36 -13.95 -14.55
N LEU A 194 -19.30 -14.27 -15.28
CA LEU A 194 -19.09 -13.83 -16.67
C LEU A 194 -20.22 -14.33 -17.59
N ASP A 195 -20.63 -15.60 -17.44
CA ASP A 195 -21.78 -16.14 -18.21
C ASP A 195 -23.07 -15.38 -17.94
N ARG A 196 -23.34 -15.01 -16.68
CA ARG A 196 -24.52 -14.20 -16.31
C ARG A 196 -24.46 -12.79 -16.89
N MET A 197 -23.27 -12.22 -17.02
CA MET A 197 -23.06 -10.90 -17.63
C MET A 197 -23.28 -10.93 -19.14
N GLY A 198 -23.08 -12.09 -19.79
CA GLY A 198 -23.23 -12.28 -21.23
C GLY A 198 -22.18 -11.57 -22.10
N HIS A 199 -21.13 -11.04 -21.50
CA HIS A 199 -20.04 -10.38 -22.22
C HIS A 199 -19.02 -11.41 -22.68
N LYS A 200 -18.57 -11.29 -23.94
CA LYS A 200 -17.56 -12.20 -24.52
C LYS A 200 -16.16 -11.59 -24.64
N ASP A 201 -16.06 -10.27 -24.57
CA ASP A 201 -14.78 -9.55 -24.63
C ASP A 201 -14.29 -9.25 -23.23
N LEU A 202 -13.12 -9.79 -22.87
CA LEU A 202 -12.53 -9.69 -21.54
C LEU A 202 -11.20 -8.95 -21.58
N LEU A 203 -10.93 -8.20 -20.51
CA LEU A 203 -9.61 -7.67 -20.18
C LEU A 203 -9.18 -8.27 -18.84
N VAL A 204 -8.17 -9.12 -18.84
CA VAL A 204 -7.59 -9.68 -17.63
C VAL A 204 -6.54 -8.71 -17.07
N VAL A 205 -6.73 -8.31 -15.82
CA VAL A 205 -5.87 -7.37 -15.11
C VAL A 205 -5.29 -8.07 -13.88
N PRO A 206 -3.95 -8.12 -13.73
CA PRO A 206 -3.36 -8.71 -12.53
C PRO A 206 -3.60 -7.84 -11.29
N LEU A 207 -4.10 -8.45 -10.22
CA LEU A 207 -4.10 -7.86 -8.87
C LEU A 207 -2.71 -8.04 -8.25
N ALA A 208 -1.71 -7.40 -8.84
CA ALA A 208 -0.33 -7.37 -8.38
C ALA A 208 0.21 -5.96 -8.53
N LEU A 209 0.99 -5.49 -7.56
CA LEU A 209 1.56 -4.13 -7.60
C LEU A 209 2.65 -3.99 -8.63
N ILE A 210 3.43 -5.06 -8.85
CA ILE A 210 4.54 -5.10 -9.80
C ILE A 210 4.19 -6.05 -10.92
N GLY A 211 4.12 -5.55 -12.15
CA GLY A 211 3.96 -6.35 -13.37
C GLY A 211 5.29 -7.01 -13.74
N SER A 212 5.48 -8.30 -13.39
CA SER A 212 6.70 -9.03 -13.75
C SER A 212 6.49 -9.89 -15.00
N THR A 213 7.55 -10.15 -15.75
CA THR A 213 7.52 -11.09 -16.89
C THR A 213 6.94 -12.45 -16.50
N HIS A 214 7.35 -13.00 -15.37
CA HIS A 214 6.81 -14.27 -14.89
C HIS A 214 5.29 -14.25 -14.66
N LEU A 215 4.76 -13.15 -14.12
CA LEU A 215 3.33 -12.95 -13.97
C LEU A 215 2.64 -12.86 -15.34
N MET A 216 3.25 -12.14 -16.28
CA MET A 216 2.70 -11.98 -17.63
C MET A 216 2.72 -13.30 -18.41
N ASP A 217 3.75 -14.12 -18.26
CA ASP A 217 3.81 -15.47 -18.85
C ASP A 217 2.72 -16.39 -18.29
N TYR A 218 2.42 -16.26 -16.99
CA TYR A 218 1.32 -17.01 -16.36
C TYR A 218 -0.06 -16.54 -16.84
N LEU A 219 -0.23 -15.24 -17.08
CA LEU A 219 -1.49 -14.68 -17.56
C LEU A 219 -1.75 -14.97 -19.04
N GLY A 220 -0.78 -14.71 -19.89
CA GLY A 220 -0.95 -14.68 -21.33
C GLY A 220 0.06 -15.53 -22.13
N GLY A 221 0.89 -16.35 -21.45
CA GLY A 221 1.88 -17.20 -22.12
C GLY A 221 1.26 -18.32 -22.96
N GLU A 222 2.08 -18.94 -23.80
CA GLU A 222 1.68 -20.04 -24.73
C GLU A 222 1.30 -21.35 -24.02
N ARG A 223 1.36 -21.40 -22.70
CA ARG A 223 1.02 -22.56 -21.89
C ARG A 223 -0.49 -22.82 -21.91
N SER A 224 -0.88 -24.08 -22.01
CA SER A 224 -2.30 -24.50 -21.96
C SER A 224 -3.00 -24.21 -20.62
N ASP A 225 -2.23 -23.99 -19.54
CA ASP A 225 -2.71 -23.62 -18.22
C ASP A 225 -2.61 -22.11 -17.93
N SER A 226 -2.28 -21.28 -18.93
CA SER A 226 -2.34 -19.82 -18.79
C SER A 226 -3.79 -19.36 -18.65
N ILE A 227 -4.00 -18.23 -17.97
CA ILE A 227 -5.36 -17.66 -17.78
C ILE A 227 -5.99 -17.32 -19.13
N TYR A 228 -5.19 -16.84 -20.08
CA TYR A 228 -5.61 -16.60 -21.44
C TYR A 228 -6.19 -17.89 -22.08
N ALA A 229 -5.42 -19.00 -22.05
CA ALA A 229 -5.82 -20.25 -22.66
C ALA A 229 -7.09 -20.81 -22.03
N LEU A 230 -7.19 -20.81 -20.70
CA LEU A 230 -8.35 -21.28 -19.95
C LEU A 230 -9.62 -20.48 -20.27
N LEU A 231 -9.54 -19.17 -20.39
CA LEU A 231 -10.69 -18.32 -20.74
C LEU A 231 -11.04 -18.44 -22.24
N ALA A 232 -10.05 -18.57 -23.12
CA ALA A 232 -10.27 -18.78 -24.55
C ALA A 232 -10.97 -20.14 -24.83
N GLU A 233 -10.61 -21.19 -24.09
CA GLU A 233 -11.29 -22.51 -24.17
C GLU A 233 -12.76 -22.43 -23.80
N GLU A 234 -13.13 -21.55 -22.86
CA GLU A 234 -14.52 -21.25 -22.47
C GLU A 234 -15.24 -20.31 -23.46
N GLY A 235 -14.58 -19.93 -24.57
CA GLY A 235 -15.16 -19.16 -25.68
C GLY A 235 -15.20 -17.66 -25.44
N TYR A 236 -14.28 -17.12 -24.65
CA TYR A 236 -14.09 -15.68 -24.46
C TYR A 236 -13.00 -15.13 -25.39
N ASN A 237 -13.16 -13.87 -25.81
CA ASN A 237 -12.10 -13.07 -26.44
C ASN A 237 -11.31 -12.37 -25.35
N VAL A 238 -10.04 -12.70 -25.20
CA VAL A 238 -9.24 -12.30 -24.03
C VAL A 238 -8.10 -11.36 -24.43
N ASP A 239 -8.03 -10.19 -23.80
CA ASP A 239 -6.84 -9.37 -23.77
C ASP A 239 -6.21 -9.41 -22.38
N ILE A 240 -4.89 -9.27 -22.33
CA ILE A 240 -4.12 -9.22 -21.10
C ILE A 240 -3.59 -7.81 -20.89
N TRP A 241 -3.86 -7.27 -19.69
CA TRP A 241 -3.26 -6.02 -19.22
C TRP A 241 -1.89 -6.29 -18.63
N ASN A 242 -0.85 -5.72 -19.20
CA ASN A 242 0.56 -6.02 -18.86
C ASN A 242 1.21 -4.99 -17.94
N GLU A 243 0.43 -4.23 -17.19
CA GLU A 243 0.95 -3.33 -16.15
C GLU A 243 0.57 -3.85 -14.77
N GLY A 244 1.45 -3.62 -13.78
CA GLY A 244 1.10 -3.81 -12.38
C GLY A 244 0.24 -2.65 -11.85
N LEU A 245 -0.53 -2.89 -10.79
CA LEU A 245 -1.35 -1.84 -10.16
C LEU A 245 -0.53 -0.66 -9.63
N GLY A 246 0.76 -0.87 -9.32
CA GLY A 246 1.68 0.21 -8.93
C GLY A 246 2.00 1.19 -10.06
N GLU A 247 1.74 0.83 -11.33
CA GLU A 247 1.87 1.70 -12.48
C GLU A 247 0.63 2.60 -12.71
N ASN A 248 -0.49 2.23 -12.08
CA ASN A 248 -1.74 2.99 -12.15
C ASN A 248 -1.65 4.28 -11.29
N PRO A 249 -1.72 5.49 -11.90
CA PRO A 249 -1.56 6.74 -11.17
C PRO A 249 -2.62 6.97 -10.09
N TYR A 250 -3.83 6.46 -10.27
CA TYR A 250 -4.90 6.57 -9.27
C TYR A 250 -4.66 5.65 -8.07
N VAL A 251 -4.11 4.46 -8.28
CA VAL A 251 -3.67 3.56 -7.20
C VAL A 251 -2.48 4.15 -6.43
N GLN A 252 -1.54 4.77 -7.15
CA GLN A 252 -0.44 5.51 -6.50
C GLN A 252 -0.98 6.59 -5.56
N ASP A 253 -1.99 7.35 -5.99
CA ASP A 253 -2.60 8.41 -5.19
C ASP A 253 -3.32 7.87 -3.94
N LEU A 254 -3.84 6.62 -3.97
CA LEU A 254 -4.38 5.96 -2.77
C LEU A 254 -3.28 5.70 -1.74
N PHE A 255 -2.09 5.24 -2.15
CA PHE A 255 -0.96 5.07 -1.23
C PHE A 255 -0.49 6.40 -0.63
N LEU A 256 -0.44 7.47 -1.43
CA LEU A 256 -0.13 8.82 -0.92
C LEU A 256 -1.16 9.30 0.11
N LYS A 257 -2.44 9.02 -0.14
CA LYS A 257 -3.52 9.31 0.81
C LYS A 257 -3.36 8.56 2.12
N HIS A 258 -3.00 7.27 2.07
CA HIS A 258 -2.74 6.44 3.25
C HIS A 258 -1.53 6.94 4.05
N LEU A 259 -0.43 7.28 3.38
CA LEU A 259 0.73 7.92 4.01
C LEU A 259 0.34 9.25 4.68
N GLY A 260 -0.36 10.13 3.96
CA GLY A 260 -0.84 11.39 4.52
C GLY A 260 -1.77 11.22 5.73
N GLN A 261 -2.56 10.15 5.79
CA GLN A 261 -3.35 9.81 6.96
C GLN A 261 -2.45 9.41 8.15
N ALA A 262 -1.43 8.57 7.91
CA ALA A 262 -0.47 8.17 8.95
C ALA A 262 0.28 9.37 9.55
N ILE A 263 0.68 10.34 8.71
CA ILE A 263 1.33 11.57 9.14
C ILE A 263 0.37 12.44 9.97
N ARG A 264 -0.86 12.68 9.50
CA ARG A 264 -1.85 13.50 10.23
C ARG A 264 -2.31 12.88 11.55
N MET A 265 -2.41 11.54 11.64
CA MET A 265 -2.74 10.86 12.90
C MET A 265 -1.66 11.06 13.96
N SER A 266 -0.44 11.21 13.54
CA SER A 266 0.70 11.60 14.35
C SER A 266 0.52 12.96 14.99
N ASP A 267 0.25 13.96 14.17
CA ASP A 267 0.11 15.34 14.64
C ASP A 267 -1.00 15.51 15.68
N ARG A 268 -2.08 14.73 15.57
CA ARG A 268 -3.19 14.72 16.55
C ARG A 268 -2.85 14.06 17.90
N LYS A 269 -1.85 13.17 17.94
CA LYS A 269 -1.42 12.50 19.17
C LYS A 269 -0.36 13.28 19.95
N ARG A 270 0.19 14.35 19.38
CA ARG A 270 1.10 15.24 20.13
C ARG A 270 0.30 15.94 21.23
N PRO A 271 0.72 15.87 22.50
CA PRO A 271 0.15 16.74 23.53
C PRO A 271 0.40 18.18 23.08
N MET A 272 -0.63 19.04 23.18
CA MET A 272 -0.46 20.47 22.98
C MET A 272 0.76 20.92 23.78
N PRO A 273 1.65 21.75 23.23
CA PRO A 273 2.73 22.34 24.02
C PRO A 273 2.07 22.93 25.28
N ARG A 274 2.50 22.51 26.46
CA ARG A 274 2.10 23.18 27.68
C ARG A 274 2.59 24.61 27.52
N GLU A 275 1.68 25.55 27.27
CA GLU A 275 1.98 26.97 27.45
C GLU A 275 2.64 27.07 28.79
N SER A 276 3.86 27.61 28.82
CA SER A 276 4.57 27.90 30.06
C SER A 276 3.64 28.76 30.89
N VAL A 277 3.00 28.17 31.88
CA VAL A 277 2.22 28.90 32.87
C VAL A 277 3.23 29.84 33.52
N LYS A 278 3.20 31.11 33.14
CA LYS A 278 3.97 32.14 33.85
C LYS A 278 3.55 32.06 35.32
N PRO A 279 4.48 31.93 36.26
CA PRO A 279 4.11 31.88 37.66
C PRO A 279 3.32 33.15 37.97
N VAL A 280 2.11 33.00 38.41
CA VAL A 280 1.31 34.08 38.98
C VAL A 280 2.09 34.55 40.20
N MET A 281 2.70 35.75 40.12
CA MET A 281 3.29 36.41 41.28
C MET A 281 2.14 36.70 42.22
N THR A 282 1.97 35.91 43.25
CA THR A 282 1.15 36.23 44.38
C THR A 282 1.81 37.37 45.14
N ASN A 283 1.24 38.57 45.02
CA ASN A 283 1.51 39.71 45.90
C ASN A 283 1.01 39.36 47.29
N SER A 284 1.86 38.73 48.10
CA SER A 284 1.68 38.57 49.53
C SER A 284 2.82 39.27 50.27
N ARG A 285 2.83 40.61 50.17
CA ARG A 285 3.60 41.49 51.05
C ARG A 285 2.93 42.83 51.12
N MET A 286 1.86 42.92 51.85
CA MET A 286 1.37 44.14 52.49
C MET A 286 0.27 43.73 53.49
N GLU A 287 0.68 43.44 54.70
CA GLU A 287 -0.15 43.60 55.91
C GLU A 287 0.62 42.97 57.10
N ALA A 288 1.65 43.68 57.54
CA ALA A 288 2.21 43.42 58.86
C ALA A 288 3.02 44.66 59.30
N GLN A 289 2.34 45.80 59.44
CA GLN A 289 2.82 46.92 60.27
C GLN A 289 1.61 47.77 60.66
N GLY A 290 1.21 47.64 61.89
CA GLY A 290 0.21 48.50 62.45
C GLY A 290 -0.65 47.86 63.53
N MET A 291 -0.06 47.56 64.71
CA MET A 291 -0.72 47.59 65.99
C MET A 291 0.27 47.30 67.13
N ILE A 292 0.91 48.39 67.60
CA ILE A 292 1.33 48.50 68.99
C ILE A 292 1.29 50.01 69.33
N SER A 293 0.29 50.37 70.09
CA SER A 293 0.23 51.30 71.19
C SER A 293 -1.19 51.48 71.67
#